data_113a9bdcb95cd5fe12f48983ecc0542d
#
_entry.id   113a9bdcb95cd5fe12f48983ecc0542d
#
_cell.length_a   1.000
_cell.length_b   1.000
_cell.length_c   1.000
_cell.angle_alpha   90.00
_cell.angle_beta   90.00
_cell.angle_gamma   90.00
#
_symmetry.space_group_name_H-M   'P 1'
#
loop_
_entity.id
_entity.type
_entity.pdbx_description
1 polymer ?
#
loop_
_entity_poly.entity_id
_entity_poly.type
_entity_poly.pdbx_seq_one_letter_code
_entity_poly.pdbx_strand_id
1 'polypeptide(L)'
;MSALADPSATSGARSEGRPSGRVAGKVALITGAARGQGRSHAVRLAAECADVIAVDICGPVADIEYTTATPEDLATTVRLVEEAGSRVVTHMVDVRDNSGLSDAVADGVELLGRLDIVVANAGVCSIQRWDEVTPALWDTVIGINLTGVWNTCVASIPHLVEAGGGSMILVSSAAGLKGQPFLTPYVASKHGLVGIMRSLSNELAANHIRVNSLHPTGVDTPMLVGMVGLTDRLEVSPELGPLFHNSLPVDLLQPEDISNAVLFLASDEARYVTGLTMTVDAGTTSR
;
A
#
# COMPACT_ATOMS: atom_id res chain seq x y z
N MET A 1 -20.98 -35.83 22.80
CA MET A 1 -20.93 -34.54 23.50
C MET A 1 -19.50 -34.34 23.94
N SER A 2 -18.73 -33.65 23.11
CA SER A 2 -17.33 -33.31 23.40
C SER A 2 -17.28 -31.81 23.73
N ALA A 3 -16.79 -31.49 24.92
CA ALA A 3 -16.69 -30.13 25.42
C ALA A 3 -15.62 -29.37 24.64
N LEU A 4 -16.02 -28.25 24.05
CA LEU A 4 -15.11 -27.26 23.48
C LEU A 4 -14.37 -26.57 24.63
N ALA A 5 -13.04 -26.65 24.62
CA ALA A 5 -12.18 -25.92 25.54
C ALA A 5 -12.19 -24.42 25.22
N ASP A 6 -12.34 -23.60 26.26
CA ASP A 6 -12.29 -22.14 26.24
C ASP A 6 -10.84 -21.67 26.03
N PRO A 7 -10.53 -20.81 25.00
CA PRO A 7 -9.18 -20.31 24.74
C PRO A 7 -8.86 -18.99 25.45
N SER A 8 -9.44 -18.71 26.62
CA SER A 8 -9.25 -17.44 27.34
C SER A 8 -8.29 -17.54 28.53
N ALA A 9 -7.04 -18.00 28.36
CA ALA A 9 -6.03 -17.87 29.42
C ALA A 9 -4.59 -17.96 28.90
N THR A 10 -4.07 -16.91 28.30
CA THR A 10 -2.65 -16.57 28.41
C THR A 10 -2.51 -15.03 28.49
N SER A 11 -2.60 -14.51 29.70
CA SER A 11 -2.25 -13.13 30.01
C SER A 11 -0.72 -13.00 30.02
N GLY A 12 -0.13 -12.64 28.87
CA GLY A 12 1.22 -12.12 28.82
C GLY A 12 1.25 -10.72 29.43
N ALA A 13 2.20 -10.47 30.35
CA ALA A 13 2.38 -9.22 31.06
C ALA A 13 2.38 -8.02 30.09
N ARG A 14 1.40 -7.13 30.20
CA ARG A 14 1.36 -5.85 29.51
C ARG A 14 2.46 -4.98 30.10
N SER A 15 3.37 -4.46 29.25
CA SER A 15 4.29 -3.39 29.63
C SER A 15 3.46 -2.16 30.00
N GLU A 16 3.51 -1.76 31.27
CA GLU A 16 2.85 -0.55 31.77
C GLU A 16 3.44 0.67 31.06
N GLY A 17 2.64 1.40 30.28
CA GLY A 17 2.97 2.74 29.80
C GLY A 17 2.71 3.10 28.34
N ARG A 18 2.40 2.15 27.43
CA ARG A 18 2.04 2.53 26.04
C ARG A 18 0.51 2.76 25.92
N PRO A 19 0.05 3.86 25.28
CA PRO A 19 -1.38 4.04 25.00
C PRO A 19 -1.94 2.85 24.22
N SER A 20 -3.19 2.50 24.45
CA SER A 20 -3.87 1.44 23.69
C SER A 20 -4.28 1.99 22.33
N GLY A 21 -3.52 1.69 21.27
CA GLY A 21 -3.88 1.98 19.88
C GLY A 21 -4.59 0.80 19.21
N ARG A 22 -5.29 1.06 18.11
CA ARG A 22 -6.06 0.05 17.34
C ARG A 22 -5.20 -1.07 16.75
N VAL A 23 -3.90 -0.81 16.59
CA VAL A 23 -2.89 -1.78 16.10
C VAL A 23 -1.69 -1.88 17.06
N ALA A 24 -1.94 -1.63 18.36
CA ALA A 24 -0.89 -1.68 19.39
C ALA A 24 -0.19 -3.03 19.44
N GLY A 25 1.15 -3.00 19.41
CA GLY A 25 2.01 -4.18 19.48
C GLY A 25 2.08 -4.97 18.17
N LYS A 26 1.47 -4.48 17.09
CA LYS A 26 1.62 -5.04 15.73
C LYS A 26 2.82 -4.41 15.04
N VAL A 27 3.35 -5.11 14.03
CA VAL A 27 4.41 -4.64 13.14
C VAL A 27 3.87 -4.55 11.72
N ALA A 28 4.08 -3.39 11.08
CA ALA A 28 3.60 -3.10 9.73
C ALA A 28 4.76 -2.94 8.74
N LEU A 29 4.78 -3.73 7.69
CA LEU A 29 5.60 -3.50 6.49
C LEU A 29 4.88 -2.53 5.56
N ILE A 30 5.59 -1.50 5.10
CA ILE A 30 5.06 -0.54 4.13
C ILE A 30 6.10 -0.35 3.01
N THR A 31 5.72 -0.61 1.77
CA THR A 31 6.54 -0.31 0.59
C THR A 31 6.18 1.04 -0.02
N GLY A 32 7.16 1.76 -0.59
CA GLY A 32 6.98 3.15 -1.02
C GLY A 32 6.79 4.09 0.17
N ALA A 33 7.50 3.84 1.29
CA ALA A 33 7.25 4.46 2.58
C ALA A 33 7.89 5.85 2.74
N ALA A 34 8.77 6.27 1.82
CA ALA A 34 9.55 7.49 2.00
C ALA A 34 8.74 8.77 1.92
N ARG A 35 7.61 8.79 1.17
CA ARG A 35 6.79 9.99 0.97
C ARG A 35 5.33 9.67 0.61
N GLY A 36 4.50 10.70 0.43
CA GLY A 36 3.12 10.59 -0.03
C GLY A 36 2.27 9.66 0.83
N GLN A 37 1.50 8.78 0.19
CA GLN A 37 0.62 7.85 0.90
C GLN A 37 1.40 6.91 1.83
N GLY A 38 2.53 6.34 1.37
CA GLY A 38 3.31 5.40 2.19
C GLY A 38 3.82 6.01 3.49
N ARG A 39 4.33 7.26 3.46
CA ARG A 39 4.67 8.02 4.68
C ARG A 39 3.45 8.22 5.58
N SER A 40 2.32 8.64 5.00
CA SER A 40 1.09 8.85 5.75
C SER A 40 0.59 7.55 6.41
N HIS A 41 0.69 6.41 5.72
CA HIS A 41 0.35 5.10 6.30
C HIS A 41 1.26 4.75 7.47
N ALA A 42 2.58 4.96 7.32
CA ALA A 42 3.56 4.70 8.38
C ALA A 42 3.26 5.52 9.64
N VAL A 43 3.07 6.82 9.49
CA VAL A 43 2.77 7.74 10.59
C VAL A 43 1.42 7.41 11.23
N ARG A 44 0.40 7.09 10.42
CA ARG A 44 -0.95 6.78 10.92
C ARG A 44 -0.97 5.49 11.73
N LEU A 45 -0.27 4.44 11.27
CA LEU A 45 -0.17 3.18 12.01
C LEU A 45 0.69 3.33 13.27
N ALA A 46 1.78 4.11 13.20
CA ALA A 46 2.62 4.43 14.35
C ALA A 46 1.85 5.19 15.44
N ALA A 47 1.01 6.15 15.08
CA ALA A 47 0.14 6.88 16.01
C ALA A 47 -0.86 5.96 16.74
N GLU A 48 -1.13 4.77 16.18
CA GLU A 48 -1.94 3.71 16.79
C GLU A 48 -1.08 2.57 17.38
N CYS A 49 0.20 2.90 17.68
CA CYS A 49 1.16 2.04 18.38
C CYS A 49 1.64 0.79 17.61
N ALA A 50 1.64 0.80 16.29
CA ALA A 50 2.36 -0.20 15.48
C ALA A 50 3.82 0.21 15.30
N ASP A 51 4.74 -0.75 15.32
CA ASP A 51 6.10 -0.58 14.84
C ASP A 51 6.14 -0.74 13.30
N VAL A 52 7.13 -0.18 12.62
CA VAL A 52 7.12 -0.04 11.16
C VAL A 52 8.41 -0.61 10.54
N ILE A 53 8.25 -1.43 9.49
CA ILE A 53 9.30 -1.76 8.51
C ILE A 53 9.01 -0.90 7.28
N ALA A 54 9.85 0.09 7.03
CA ALA A 54 9.69 1.06 5.96
C ALA A 54 10.64 0.75 4.80
N VAL A 55 10.11 0.36 3.65
CA VAL A 55 10.88 0.04 2.45
C VAL A 55 10.59 1.05 1.36
N ASP A 56 11.64 1.59 0.74
CA ASP A 56 11.54 2.47 -0.44
C ASP A 56 12.79 2.31 -1.30
N ILE A 57 12.70 2.59 -2.60
CA ILE A 57 13.88 2.57 -3.48
C ILE A 57 14.82 3.75 -3.19
N CYS A 58 14.28 4.89 -2.76
CA CYS A 58 15.00 6.13 -2.50
C CYS A 58 15.99 6.51 -3.61
N GLY A 59 15.56 6.34 -4.85
CA GLY A 59 16.41 6.57 -6.02
C GLY A 59 15.60 6.76 -7.31
N PRO A 60 16.27 7.10 -8.42
CA PRO A 60 15.61 7.31 -9.69
C PRO A 60 14.99 6.01 -10.23
N VAL A 61 13.86 6.15 -10.91
CA VAL A 61 13.21 5.06 -11.63
C VAL A 61 13.28 5.38 -13.13
N ALA A 62 13.82 4.48 -13.91
CA ALA A 62 13.91 4.64 -15.36
C ALA A 62 12.52 4.82 -15.98
N ASP A 63 12.43 5.61 -17.04
CA ASP A 63 11.21 5.93 -17.80
C ASP A 63 10.12 6.67 -17.00
N ILE A 64 10.40 7.14 -15.77
CA ILE A 64 9.52 7.96 -14.96
C ILE A 64 10.03 9.40 -14.93
N GLU A 65 9.24 10.32 -15.43
CA GLU A 65 9.67 11.70 -15.71
C GLU A 65 9.67 12.62 -14.46
N TYR A 66 9.01 12.21 -13.37
CA TYR A 66 8.99 13.00 -12.14
C TYR A 66 10.01 12.49 -11.11
N THR A 67 10.47 13.40 -10.25
CA THR A 67 11.41 13.07 -9.19
C THR A 67 10.80 12.03 -8.24
N THR A 68 11.47 10.91 -8.09
CA THR A 68 11.14 9.84 -7.14
C THR A 68 11.64 10.19 -5.72
N ALA A 69 11.37 9.33 -4.74
CA ALA A 69 11.77 9.57 -3.35
C ALA A 69 13.29 9.56 -3.18
N THR A 70 13.76 10.27 -2.17
CA THR A 70 15.19 10.37 -1.79
C THR A 70 15.43 9.73 -0.42
N PRO A 71 16.72 9.48 -0.04
CA PRO A 71 17.06 9.05 1.33
C PRO A 71 16.58 10.05 2.40
N GLU A 72 16.59 11.34 2.13
CA GLU A 72 16.12 12.40 3.03
C GLU A 72 14.60 12.34 3.23
N ASP A 73 13.87 11.94 2.19
CA ASP A 73 12.43 11.67 2.30
C ASP A 73 12.16 10.52 3.28
N LEU A 74 12.93 9.43 3.19
CA LEU A 74 12.81 8.28 4.08
C LEU A 74 13.20 8.66 5.52
N ALA A 75 14.29 9.42 5.70
CA ALA A 75 14.70 9.92 7.00
C ALA A 75 13.61 10.80 7.66
N THR A 76 12.86 11.56 6.85
CA THR A 76 11.70 12.32 7.34
C THR A 76 10.60 11.38 7.85
N THR A 77 10.33 10.28 7.15
CA THR A 77 9.35 9.28 7.60
C THR A 77 9.79 8.63 8.92
N VAL A 78 11.08 8.28 9.05
CA VAL A 78 11.67 7.75 10.30
C VAL A 78 11.37 8.68 11.47
N ARG A 79 11.76 9.95 11.34
CA ARG A 79 11.56 10.95 12.40
C ARG A 79 10.08 11.05 12.82
N LEU A 80 9.16 11.07 11.87
CA LEU A 80 7.73 11.19 12.16
C LEU A 80 7.16 9.93 12.85
N VAL A 81 7.64 8.73 12.50
CA VAL A 81 7.26 7.48 13.17
C VAL A 81 7.79 7.44 14.60
N GLU A 82 9.05 7.86 14.81
CA GLU A 82 9.66 7.95 16.13
C GLU A 82 8.99 9.01 17.01
N GLU A 83 8.63 10.16 16.46
CA GLU A 83 7.84 11.19 17.14
C GLU A 83 6.45 10.69 17.59
N ALA A 84 5.86 9.75 16.85
CA ALA A 84 4.65 9.06 17.24
C ALA A 84 4.88 7.98 18.33
N GLY A 85 6.13 7.73 18.75
CA GLY A 85 6.51 6.82 19.82
C GLY A 85 6.66 5.35 19.38
N SER A 86 6.80 5.08 18.10
CA SER A 86 6.98 3.73 17.54
C SER A 86 8.39 3.49 17.05
N ARG A 87 8.82 2.22 17.02
CA ARG A 87 10.09 1.83 16.42
C ARG A 87 9.93 1.78 14.89
N VAL A 88 11.03 2.05 14.18
CA VAL A 88 11.07 1.92 12.73
C VAL A 88 12.40 1.31 12.26
N VAL A 89 12.30 0.36 11.33
CA VAL A 89 13.44 -0.21 10.60
C VAL A 89 13.28 0.19 9.14
N THR A 90 14.37 0.59 8.48
CA THR A 90 14.31 1.09 7.10
C THR A 90 15.23 0.32 6.18
N HIS A 91 14.75 0.07 4.96
CA HIS A 91 15.57 -0.51 3.89
C HIS A 91 15.37 0.26 2.58
N MET A 92 16.47 0.56 1.91
CA MET A 92 16.45 1.14 0.56
C MET A 92 16.55 -0.01 -0.46
N VAL A 93 15.37 -0.48 -0.95
CA VAL A 93 15.25 -1.63 -1.85
C VAL A 93 14.20 -1.35 -2.91
N ASP A 94 14.52 -1.72 -4.14
CA ASP A 94 13.55 -1.74 -5.24
C ASP A 94 12.63 -2.96 -5.08
N VAL A 95 11.31 -2.77 -5.09
CA VAL A 95 10.33 -3.88 -4.99
C VAL A 95 10.41 -4.88 -6.13
N ARG A 96 11.11 -4.54 -7.23
CA ARG A 96 11.42 -5.46 -8.34
C ARG A 96 12.52 -6.46 -7.99
N ASP A 97 13.40 -6.12 -7.05
CA ASP A 97 14.42 -7.04 -6.52
C ASP A 97 13.81 -7.95 -5.46
N ASN A 98 13.37 -9.12 -5.89
CA ASN A 98 12.71 -10.09 -5.02
C ASN A 98 13.62 -10.59 -3.88
N SER A 99 14.91 -10.80 -4.13
CA SER A 99 15.85 -11.25 -3.10
C SER A 99 16.13 -10.16 -2.08
N GLY A 100 16.48 -8.96 -2.53
CA GLY A 100 16.72 -7.82 -1.65
C GLY A 100 15.50 -7.44 -0.81
N LEU A 101 14.30 -7.57 -1.39
CA LEU A 101 13.06 -7.32 -0.65
C LEU A 101 12.81 -8.41 0.42
N SER A 102 13.06 -9.68 0.10
CA SER A 102 12.93 -10.78 1.06
C SER A 102 13.90 -10.62 2.24
N ASP A 103 15.15 -10.25 1.96
CA ASP A 103 16.17 -9.99 2.98
C ASP A 103 15.77 -8.80 3.87
N ALA A 104 15.26 -7.71 3.27
CA ALA A 104 14.80 -6.54 3.99
C ALA A 104 13.60 -6.84 4.93
N VAL A 105 12.66 -7.67 4.48
CA VAL A 105 11.53 -8.10 5.31
C VAL A 105 12.01 -8.98 6.46
N ALA A 106 12.90 -9.95 6.19
CA ALA A 106 13.43 -10.84 7.21
C ALA A 106 14.22 -10.09 8.29
N ASP A 107 15.11 -9.17 7.91
CA ASP A 107 15.85 -8.31 8.85
C ASP A 107 14.90 -7.44 9.69
N GLY A 108 13.91 -6.82 9.06
CA GLY A 108 12.91 -6.04 9.79
C GLY A 108 12.11 -6.87 10.79
N VAL A 109 11.75 -8.10 10.45
CA VAL A 109 11.07 -9.04 11.34
C VAL A 109 11.98 -9.48 12.47
N GLU A 110 13.26 -9.77 12.21
CA GLU A 110 14.23 -10.12 13.24
C GLU A 110 14.37 -8.97 14.27
N LEU A 111 14.48 -7.75 13.82
CA LEU A 111 14.67 -6.56 14.69
C LEU A 111 13.41 -6.16 15.47
N LEU A 112 12.23 -6.33 14.89
CA LEU A 112 10.95 -5.92 15.51
C LEU A 112 10.18 -7.09 16.13
N GLY A 113 10.55 -8.34 15.82
CA GLY A 113 10.08 -9.54 16.47
C GLY A 113 8.90 -10.23 15.79
N ARG A 114 8.21 -9.62 14.81
CA ARG A 114 7.05 -10.19 14.10
C ARG A 114 6.67 -9.39 12.87
N LEU A 115 5.71 -9.88 12.09
CA LEU A 115 5.01 -9.15 11.03
C LEU A 115 3.51 -9.43 11.13
N ASP A 116 2.66 -8.39 11.14
CA ASP A 116 1.20 -8.51 11.26
C ASP A 116 0.45 -7.83 10.13
N ILE A 117 1.02 -6.75 9.59
CA ILE A 117 0.37 -5.89 8.62
C ILE A 117 1.31 -5.68 7.44
N VAL A 118 0.78 -5.82 6.23
CA VAL A 118 1.51 -5.51 4.98
C VAL A 118 0.72 -4.49 4.18
N VAL A 119 1.35 -3.37 3.87
CA VAL A 119 0.82 -2.35 2.98
C VAL A 119 1.70 -2.30 1.73
N ALA A 120 1.30 -3.04 0.70
CA ALA A 120 1.97 -3.05 -0.59
C ALA A 120 1.52 -1.79 -1.37
N ASN A 121 2.25 -0.68 -1.14
CA ASN A 121 1.88 0.64 -1.60
C ASN A 121 2.80 1.20 -2.70
N ALA A 122 4.05 0.73 -2.83
CA ALA A 122 4.98 1.20 -3.85
C ALA A 122 4.35 1.20 -5.24
N GLY A 123 4.51 2.31 -5.97
CA GLY A 123 3.93 2.43 -7.30
C GLY A 123 4.35 3.72 -8.01
N VAL A 124 4.30 3.67 -9.32
CA VAL A 124 4.57 4.79 -10.23
C VAL A 124 3.41 4.97 -11.23
N CYS A 125 3.30 6.16 -11.78
CA CYS A 125 2.30 6.50 -12.79
C CYS A 125 2.95 7.31 -13.92
N SER A 126 2.44 7.18 -15.12
CA SER A 126 2.87 7.94 -16.30
C SER A 126 1.66 8.22 -17.20
N ILE A 127 1.60 9.40 -17.80
CA ILE A 127 0.55 9.85 -18.72
C ILE A 127 1.07 9.73 -20.15
N GLN A 128 0.61 8.71 -20.89
CA GLN A 128 1.02 8.45 -22.28
C GLN A 128 -0.18 8.04 -23.13
N ARG A 129 -0.23 8.50 -24.37
CA ARG A 129 -1.15 7.93 -25.37
C ARG A 129 -0.72 6.49 -25.67
N TRP A 130 -1.64 5.72 -26.20
CA TRP A 130 -1.38 4.30 -26.54
C TRP A 130 -0.20 4.10 -27.50
N ASP A 131 0.04 5.06 -28.42
CA ASP A 131 1.12 5.04 -29.41
C ASP A 131 2.46 5.63 -28.90
N GLU A 132 2.46 6.21 -27.69
CA GLU A 132 3.65 6.74 -27.01
C GLU A 132 4.18 5.77 -25.94
N VAL A 133 3.41 4.76 -25.56
CA VAL A 133 3.83 3.75 -24.57
C VAL A 133 4.93 2.89 -25.16
N THR A 134 6.17 3.09 -24.72
CA THR A 134 7.29 2.25 -25.10
C THR A 134 7.27 0.92 -24.34
N PRO A 135 7.87 -0.17 -24.89
CA PRO A 135 8.05 -1.41 -24.15
C PRO A 135 8.77 -1.20 -22.80
N ALA A 136 9.79 -0.35 -22.75
CA ALA A 136 10.53 -0.07 -21.52
C ALA A 136 9.64 0.58 -20.46
N LEU A 137 8.84 1.58 -20.82
CA LEU A 137 7.87 2.22 -19.90
C LEU A 137 6.82 1.21 -19.43
N TRP A 138 6.29 0.38 -20.34
CA TRP A 138 5.36 -0.68 -19.98
C TRP A 138 5.97 -1.62 -18.93
N ASP A 139 7.17 -2.14 -19.19
CA ASP A 139 7.87 -3.07 -18.29
C ASP A 139 8.18 -2.42 -16.95
N THR A 140 8.56 -1.15 -16.94
CA THR A 140 8.80 -0.38 -15.70
C THR A 140 7.53 -0.27 -14.84
N VAL A 141 6.40 0.14 -15.43
CA VAL A 141 5.14 0.31 -14.69
C VAL A 141 4.60 -1.04 -14.20
N ILE A 142 4.56 -2.07 -15.06
CA ILE A 142 4.13 -3.41 -14.67
C ILE A 142 5.09 -4.01 -13.64
N GLY A 143 6.39 -3.85 -13.84
CA GLY A 143 7.42 -4.35 -12.93
C GLY A 143 7.27 -3.82 -11.51
N ILE A 144 7.01 -2.53 -11.35
CA ILE A 144 6.84 -1.91 -10.02
C ILE A 144 5.44 -2.17 -9.47
N ASN A 145 4.39 -1.81 -10.23
CA ASN A 145 3.03 -1.74 -9.70
C ASN A 145 2.36 -3.11 -9.56
N LEU A 146 2.77 -4.12 -10.32
CA LEU A 146 2.17 -5.45 -10.28
C LEU A 146 3.16 -6.49 -9.76
N THR A 147 4.31 -6.66 -10.41
CA THR A 147 5.32 -7.65 -10.00
C THR A 147 5.90 -7.28 -8.63
N GLY A 148 6.20 -5.99 -8.38
CA GLY A 148 6.71 -5.52 -7.08
C GLY A 148 5.73 -5.74 -5.93
N VAL A 149 4.41 -5.59 -6.19
CA VAL A 149 3.37 -5.94 -5.19
C VAL A 149 3.33 -7.45 -4.97
N TRP A 150 3.42 -8.26 -6.03
CA TRP A 150 3.53 -9.71 -5.89
C TRP A 150 4.76 -10.12 -5.07
N ASN A 151 5.93 -9.56 -5.35
CA ASN A 151 7.17 -9.80 -4.59
C ASN A 151 6.98 -9.42 -3.11
N THR A 152 6.33 -8.27 -2.83
CA THR A 152 6.00 -7.85 -1.45
C THR A 152 5.12 -8.89 -0.75
N CYS A 153 4.11 -9.42 -1.44
CA CYS A 153 3.27 -10.47 -0.88
C CYS A 153 4.08 -11.73 -0.57
N VAL A 154 4.85 -12.23 -1.54
CA VAL A 154 5.65 -13.46 -1.39
C VAL A 154 6.67 -13.36 -0.26
N ALA A 155 7.38 -12.23 -0.16
CA ALA A 155 8.35 -11.97 0.91
C ALA A 155 7.69 -11.93 2.30
N SER A 156 6.43 -11.53 2.39
CA SER A 156 5.74 -11.30 3.67
C SER A 156 4.94 -12.51 4.17
N ILE A 157 4.38 -13.33 3.29
CA ILE A 157 3.47 -14.43 3.64
C ILE A 157 4.06 -15.39 4.68
N PRO A 158 5.33 -15.87 4.57
CA PRO A 158 5.89 -16.77 5.57
C PRO A 158 5.87 -16.19 6.99
N HIS A 159 6.20 -14.91 7.12
CA HIS A 159 6.25 -14.22 8.42
C HIS A 159 4.86 -13.97 9.00
N LEU A 160 3.85 -13.68 8.15
CA LEU A 160 2.45 -13.59 8.58
C LEU A 160 1.92 -14.95 9.05
N VAL A 161 2.28 -16.04 8.38
CA VAL A 161 1.92 -17.40 8.80
C VAL A 161 2.57 -17.72 10.15
N GLU A 162 3.85 -17.42 10.34
CA GLU A 162 4.56 -17.60 11.61
C GLU A 162 3.96 -16.77 12.75
N ALA A 163 3.50 -15.55 12.46
CA ALA A 163 2.80 -14.70 13.43
C ALA A 163 1.38 -15.19 13.79
N GLY A 164 0.87 -16.23 13.09
CA GLY A 164 -0.45 -16.80 13.30
C GLY A 164 -1.60 -16.09 12.57
N GLY A 165 -1.28 -15.28 11.58
CA GLY A 165 -2.24 -14.53 10.74
C GLY A 165 -1.85 -13.09 10.55
N GLY A 166 -2.69 -12.31 9.86
CA GLY A 166 -2.40 -10.90 9.62
C GLY A 166 -3.33 -10.23 8.60
N SER A 167 -2.93 -9.03 8.17
CA SER A 167 -3.68 -8.25 7.18
C SER A 167 -2.76 -7.75 6.08
N MET A 168 -3.08 -8.08 4.84
CA MET A 168 -2.42 -7.58 3.63
C MET A 168 -3.35 -6.58 2.93
N ILE A 169 -2.83 -5.39 2.63
CA ILE A 169 -3.53 -4.29 1.97
C ILE A 169 -2.76 -3.94 0.72
N LEU A 170 -3.35 -4.24 -0.44
CA LEU A 170 -2.75 -3.96 -1.74
C LEU A 170 -3.29 -2.62 -2.24
N VAL A 171 -2.44 -1.59 -2.29
CA VAL A 171 -2.86 -0.26 -2.71
C VAL A 171 -2.96 -0.22 -4.23
N SER A 172 -4.20 -0.34 -4.71
CA SER A 172 -4.56 -0.22 -6.11
C SER A 172 -4.88 1.25 -6.47
N SER A 173 -5.98 1.50 -7.14
CA SER A 173 -6.49 2.81 -7.57
C SER A 173 -7.94 2.66 -8.04
N ALA A 174 -8.68 3.75 -8.18
CA ALA A 174 -9.90 3.81 -9.00
C ALA A 174 -9.63 3.27 -10.42
N ALA A 175 -8.42 3.51 -10.95
CA ALA A 175 -7.92 2.93 -12.20
C ALA A 175 -7.78 1.39 -12.21
N GLY A 176 -7.92 0.73 -11.08
CA GLY A 176 -7.99 -0.73 -10.97
C GLY A 176 -9.42 -1.29 -11.08
N LEU A 177 -10.43 -0.43 -11.17
CA LEU A 177 -11.85 -0.78 -11.29
C LEU A 177 -12.51 -0.20 -12.53
N LYS A 178 -11.92 0.85 -13.13
CA LYS A 178 -12.40 1.47 -14.37
C LYS A 178 -11.22 1.79 -15.30
N GLY A 179 -11.49 1.87 -16.60
CA GLY A 179 -10.53 2.35 -17.59
C GLY A 179 -10.35 3.87 -17.46
N GLN A 180 -9.10 4.32 -17.43
CA GLN A 180 -8.75 5.73 -17.52
C GLN A 180 -7.86 5.93 -18.74
N PRO A 181 -8.24 6.81 -19.68
CA PRO A 181 -7.44 7.09 -20.88
C PRO A 181 -6.06 7.65 -20.50
N PHE A 182 -5.09 7.43 -21.36
CA PHE A 182 -3.69 7.86 -21.21
C PHE A 182 -2.91 7.18 -20.08
N LEU A 183 -3.50 6.20 -19.38
CA LEU A 183 -2.93 5.49 -18.23
C LEU A 183 -2.83 3.97 -18.47
N THR A 184 -2.75 3.51 -19.71
CA THR A 184 -2.91 2.08 -20.05
C THR A 184 -2.02 1.12 -19.23
N PRO A 185 -0.69 1.31 -19.10
CA PRO A 185 0.13 0.43 -18.26
C PRO A 185 -0.28 0.47 -16.78
N TYR A 186 -0.60 1.66 -16.28
CA TYR A 186 -1.05 1.85 -14.90
C TYR A 186 -2.39 1.14 -14.64
N VAL A 187 -3.38 1.36 -15.51
CA VAL A 187 -4.69 0.69 -15.45
C VAL A 187 -4.54 -0.83 -15.46
N ALA A 188 -3.73 -1.37 -16.39
CA ALA A 188 -3.47 -2.80 -16.47
C ALA A 188 -2.86 -3.33 -15.16
N SER A 189 -1.84 -2.65 -14.62
CA SER A 189 -1.19 -3.04 -13.37
C SER A 189 -2.17 -3.03 -12.20
N LYS A 190 -3.00 -1.98 -12.06
CA LYS A 190 -3.92 -1.82 -10.93
C LYS A 190 -5.13 -2.76 -11.00
N HIS A 191 -5.59 -3.14 -12.20
CA HIS A 191 -6.54 -4.24 -12.38
C HIS A 191 -5.94 -5.60 -12.00
N GLY A 192 -4.67 -5.84 -12.36
CA GLY A 192 -3.95 -7.06 -11.99
C GLY A 192 -3.89 -7.28 -10.47
N LEU A 193 -3.77 -6.21 -9.68
CA LEU A 193 -3.78 -6.29 -8.21
C LEU A 193 -5.09 -6.85 -7.65
N VAL A 194 -6.22 -6.57 -8.28
CA VAL A 194 -7.51 -7.13 -7.88
C VAL A 194 -7.51 -8.65 -8.07
N GLY A 195 -6.88 -9.13 -9.15
CA GLY A 195 -6.69 -10.57 -9.38
C GLY A 195 -5.83 -11.22 -8.29
N ILE A 196 -4.65 -10.64 -7.99
CA ILE A 196 -3.75 -11.12 -6.92
C ILE A 196 -4.50 -11.13 -5.59
N MET A 197 -5.17 -10.04 -5.21
CA MET A 197 -5.92 -9.92 -3.97
C MET A 197 -6.96 -11.02 -3.82
N ARG A 198 -7.79 -11.25 -4.85
CA ARG A 198 -8.84 -12.27 -4.82
C ARG A 198 -8.29 -13.69 -4.71
N SER A 199 -7.19 -13.99 -5.39
CA SER A 199 -6.52 -15.28 -5.29
C SER A 199 -5.98 -15.52 -3.89
N LEU A 200 -5.14 -14.59 -3.39
CA LEU A 200 -4.51 -14.71 -2.09
C LEU A 200 -5.52 -14.67 -0.93
N SER A 201 -6.64 -13.94 -1.06
CA SER A 201 -7.67 -13.90 -0.02
C SER A 201 -8.33 -15.28 0.22
N ASN A 202 -8.42 -16.11 -0.82
CA ASN A 202 -8.92 -17.48 -0.70
C ASN A 202 -7.82 -18.46 -0.23
N GLU A 203 -6.63 -18.35 -0.82
CA GLU A 203 -5.51 -19.26 -0.56
C GLU A 203 -5.01 -19.16 0.88
N LEU A 204 -4.95 -17.93 1.44
CA LEU A 204 -4.40 -17.66 2.77
C LEU A 204 -5.45 -17.65 3.90
N ALA A 205 -6.71 -17.87 3.59
CA ALA A 205 -7.81 -17.82 4.58
C ALA A 205 -7.60 -18.83 5.74
N ALA A 206 -7.11 -20.04 5.44
CA ALA A 206 -6.81 -21.06 6.44
C ALA A 206 -5.66 -20.65 7.38
N ASN A 207 -4.81 -19.71 6.98
CA ASN A 207 -3.73 -19.15 7.78
C ASN A 207 -4.15 -17.90 8.57
N HIS A 208 -5.43 -17.58 8.61
CA HIS A 208 -5.96 -16.35 9.24
C HIS A 208 -5.37 -15.04 8.68
N ILE A 209 -4.94 -15.05 7.42
CA ILE A 209 -4.45 -13.87 6.71
C ILE A 209 -5.58 -13.29 5.85
N ARG A 210 -5.92 -12.03 6.09
CA ARG A 210 -6.89 -11.28 5.31
C ARG A 210 -6.16 -10.51 4.20
N VAL A 211 -6.70 -10.53 3.00
CA VAL A 211 -6.11 -9.79 1.86
C VAL A 211 -7.19 -8.94 1.23
N ASN A 212 -6.97 -7.63 1.16
CA ASN A 212 -7.89 -6.65 0.59
C ASN A 212 -7.16 -5.69 -0.33
N SER A 213 -7.86 -5.11 -1.30
CA SER A 213 -7.33 -4.03 -2.14
C SER A 213 -8.01 -2.71 -1.81
N LEU A 214 -7.21 -1.62 -1.82
CA LEU A 214 -7.66 -0.26 -1.56
C LEU A 214 -7.58 0.56 -2.85
N HIS A 215 -8.63 1.30 -3.17
CA HIS A 215 -8.81 1.96 -4.45
C HIS A 215 -9.05 3.47 -4.29
N PRO A 216 -7.97 4.26 -4.10
CA PRO A 216 -8.06 5.72 -4.08
C PRO A 216 -8.39 6.31 -5.45
N THR A 217 -9.02 7.48 -5.48
CA THR A 217 -8.99 8.43 -6.61
C THR A 217 -7.70 9.26 -6.54
N GLY A 218 -7.67 10.46 -7.15
CA GLY A 218 -6.55 11.39 -7.05
C GLY A 218 -6.25 11.78 -5.60
N VAL A 219 -5.02 11.58 -5.17
CA VAL A 219 -4.54 11.90 -3.81
C VAL A 219 -3.43 12.93 -3.91
N ASP A 220 -3.45 13.97 -3.08
CA ASP A 220 -2.44 15.03 -3.06
C ASP A 220 -1.08 14.48 -2.61
N THR A 221 -0.27 14.10 -3.58
CA THR A 221 1.05 13.49 -3.38
C THR A 221 2.01 13.93 -4.48
N PRO A 222 3.33 13.79 -4.28
CA PRO A 222 4.31 14.09 -5.32
C PRO A 222 4.12 13.30 -6.64
N MET A 223 3.39 12.20 -6.64
CA MET A 223 3.04 11.45 -7.86
C MET A 223 2.19 12.30 -8.83
N LEU A 224 1.42 13.27 -8.35
CA LEU A 224 0.62 14.17 -9.19
C LEU A 224 1.48 14.99 -10.15
N VAL A 225 2.74 15.26 -9.79
CA VAL A 225 3.69 15.92 -10.70
C VAL A 225 3.89 15.07 -11.96
N GLY A 226 3.84 13.74 -11.85
CA GLY A 226 3.88 12.83 -13.00
C GLY A 226 2.60 12.80 -13.83
N MET A 227 1.53 13.46 -13.37
CA MET A 227 0.29 13.65 -14.13
C MET A 227 0.25 14.98 -14.92
N VAL A 228 1.36 15.73 -14.94
CA VAL A 228 1.58 16.86 -15.85
C VAL A 228 1.42 16.34 -17.28
N GLY A 229 0.65 17.04 -18.09
CA GLY A 229 0.28 16.59 -19.44
C GLY A 229 -1.10 15.96 -19.55
N LEU A 230 -1.74 15.53 -18.45
CA LEU A 230 -3.15 15.12 -18.51
C LEU A 230 -4.06 16.26 -18.94
N THR A 231 -3.86 17.47 -18.40
CA THR A 231 -4.62 18.67 -18.76
C THR A 231 -4.52 18.96 -20.25
N ASP A 232 -3.30 19.00 -20.80
CA ASP A 232 -3.07 19.27 -22.22
C ASP A 232 -3.77 18.24 -23.12
N ARG A 233 -3.78 16.96 -22.71
CA ARG A 233 -4.45 15.89 -23.44
C ARG A 233 -5.97 16.00 -23.37
N LEU A 234 -6.50 16.42 -22.23
CA LEU A 234 -7.94 16.67 -22.04
C LEU A 234 -8.40 17.95 -22.73
N GLU A 235 -7.54 18.94 -22.96
CA GLU A 235 -7.84 20.09 -23.84
C GLU A 235 -8.04 19.63 -25.29
N VAL A 236 -7.29 18.64 -25.75
CA VAL A 236 -7.43 18.05 -27.10
C VAL A 236 -8.62 17.09 -27.19
N SER A 237 -8.97 16.40 -26.10
CA SER A 237 -10.03 15.42 -26.02
C SER A 237 -10.95 15.67 -24.82
N PRO A 238 -11.70 16.79 -24.81
CA PRO A 238 -12.48 17.22 -23.65
C PRO A 238 -13.61 16.26 -23.27
N GLU A 239 -14.09 15.44 -24.20
CA GLU A 239 -15.08 14.39 -23.97
C GLU A 239 -14.60 13.29 -22.98
N LEU A 240 -13.28 13.16 -22.78
CA LEU A 240 -12.68 12.22 -21.86
C LEU A 240 -12.59 12.78 -20.41
N GLY A 241 -12.70 14.10 -20.24
CA GLY A 241 -12.60 14.77 -18.94
C GLY A 241 -13.51 14.19 -17.86
N PRO A 242 -14.81 13.91 -18.15
CA PRO A 242 -15.74 13.34 -17.18
C PRO A 242 -15.28 11.99 -16.56
N LEU A 243 -14.40 11.24 -17.22
CA LEU A 243 -13.85 9.98 -16.70
C LEU A 243 -12.93 10.16 -15.49
N PHE A 244 -12.45 11.38 -15.25
CA PHE A 244 -11.54 11.72 -14.15
C PHE A 244 -12.25 12.45 -13.00
N HIS A 245 -13.53 12.77 -13.13
CA HIS A 245 -14.26 13.53 -12.12
C HIS A 245 -14.75 12.66 -10.97
N ASN A 246 -14.65 13.21 -9.77
CA ASN A 246 -15.27 12.66 -8.57
C ASN A 246 -16.78 12.97 -8.54
N SER A 247 -17.57 12.17 -7.82
CA SER A 247 -18.99 12.47 -7.57
C SER A 247 -19.18 13.46 -6.43
N LEU A 248 -18.33 13.36 -5.39
CA LEU A 248 -18.26 14.39 -4.35
C LEU A 248 -17.52 15.63 -4.89
N PRO A 249 -17.87 16.86 -4.42
CA PRO A 249 -17.24 18.09 -4.86
C PRO A 249 -15.84 18.29 -4.22
N VAL A 250 -14.94 17.40 -4.51
CA VAL A 250 -13.54 17.43 -4.09
C VAL A 250 -12.67 16.99 -5.26
N ASP A 251 -11.61 17.74 -5.54
CA ASP A 251 -10.70 17.44 -6.65
C ASP A 251 -9.70 16.34 -6.26
N LEU A 252 -9.08 16.46 -5.08
CA LEU A 252 -8.08 15.56 -4.56
C LEU A 252 -8.40 15.19 -3.11
N LEU A 253 -8.12 13.94 -2.75
CA LEU A 253 -8.13 13.48 -1.36
C LEU A 253 -6.77 13.75 -0.70
N GLN A 254 -6.73 13.76 0.62
CA GLN A 254 -5.48 13.83 1.35
C GLN A 254 -4.94 12.41 1.65
N PRO A 255 -3.62 12.22 1.77
CA PRO A 255 -3.03 10.92 2.13
C PRO A 255 -3.63 10.31 3.41
N GLU A 256 -4.02 11.14 4.36
CA GLU A 256 -4.63 10.75 5.63
C GLU A 256 -5.99 10.07 5.44
N ASP A 257 -6.78 10.48 4.43
CA ASP A 257 -8.08 9.85 4.11
C ASP A 257 -7.88 8.39 3.75
N ILE A 258 -6.84 8.11 2.97
CA ILE A 258 -6.47 6.75 2.57
C ILE A 258 -5.87 5.98 3.75
N SER A 259 -5.07 6.64 4.57
CA SER A 259 -4.43 6.02 5.75
C SER A 259 -5.45 5.60 6.81
N ASN A 260 -6.59 6.30 6.92
CA ASN A 260 -7.69 5.89 7.80
C ASN A 260 -8.33 4.57 7.33
N ALA A 261 -8.46 4.35 6.03
CA ALA A 261 -8.93 3.08 5.49
C ALA A 261 -7.90 1.95 5.68
N VAL A 262 -6.60 2.25 5.50
CA VAL A 262 -5.51 1.32 5.82
C VAL A 262 -5.58 0.90 7.28
N LEU A 263 -5.73 1.83 8.20
CA LEU A 263 -5.84 1.54 9.63
C LEU A 263 -7.06 0.66 9.95
N PHE A 264 -8.22 0.94 9.34
CA PHE A 264 -9.40 0.07 9.50
C PHE A 264 -9.10 -1.35 9.04
N LEU A 265 -8.59 -1.54 7.82
CA LEU A 265 -8.26 -2.86 7.27
C LEU A 265 -7.16 -3.59 8.06
N ALA A 266 -6.22 -2.85 8.68
CA ALA A 266 -5.14 -3.38 9.51
C ALA A 266 -5.62 -3.82 10.90
N SER A 267 -6.68 -3.21 11.41
CA SER A 267 -7.19 -3.42 12.78
C SER A 267 -8.10 -4.66 12.88
N ASP A 268 -8.39 -5.04 14.13
CA ASP A 268 -9.32 -6.13 14.42
C ASP A 268 -10.79 -5.76 14.16
N GLU A 269 -11.10 -4.47 13.92
CA GLU A 269 -12.42 -4.05 13.45
C GLU A 269 -12.77 -4.67 12.09
N ALA A 270 -11.74 -4.94 11.26
CA ALA A 270 -11.87 -5.59 9.96
C ALA A 270 -11.64 -7.12 10.01
N ARG A 271 -11.75 -7.79 11.18
CA ARG A 271 -11.39 -9.21 11.36
C ARG A 271 -12.12 -10.18 10.43
N TYR A 272 -13.25 -9.79 9.87
CA TYR A 272 -14.03 -10.59 8.91
C TYR A 272 -14.08 -9.96 7.51
N VAL A 273 -13.19 -9.00 7.22
CA VAL A 273 -13.10 -8.34 5.92
C VAL A 273 -11.90 -8.91 5.15
N THR A 274 -12.16 -9.73 4.14
CA THR A 274 -11.17 -10.29 3.21
C THR A 274 -11.76 -10.39 1.81
N GLY A 275 -10.95 -10.28 0.76
CA GLY A 275 -11.40 -10.31 -0.63
C GLY A 275 -12.13 -9.04 -1.08
N LEU A 276 -12.10 -7.97 -0.28
CA LEU A 276 -12.79 -6.71 -0.54
C LEU A 276 -11.97 -5.82 -1.47
N THR A 277 -12.64 -5.24 -2.48
CA THR A 277 -12.17 -4.07 -3.22
C THR A 277 -12.76 -2.83 -2.56
N MET A 278 -12.00 -2.21 -1.65
CA MET A 278 -12.47 -1.06 -0.88
C MET A 278 -12.14 0.25 -1.62
N THR A 279 -13.15 1.03 -1.97
CA THR A 279 -12.96 2.34 -2.59
C THR A 279 -12.89 3.44 -1.54
N VAL A 280 -11.91 4.36 -1.70
CA VAL A 280 -11.85 5.68 -1.06
C VAL A 280 -11.61 6.67 -2.20
N ASP A 281 -12.65 6.93 -2.97
CA ASP A 281 -12.52 7.48 -4.31
C ASP A 281 -13.48 8.64 -4.62
N ALA A 282 -14.13 9.18 -3.60
CA ALA A 282 -15.12 10.26 -3.73
C ALA A 282 -16.20 9.95 -4.80
N GLY A 283 -16.50 8.64 -5.04
CA GLY A 283 -17.51 8.19 -5.99
C GLY A 283 -17.05 8.17 -7.46
N THR A 284 -15.76 8.31 -7.74
CA THR A 284 -15.22 8.25 -9.12
C THR A 284 -15.58 6.96 -9.85
N THR A 285 -15.60 5.81 -9.16
CA THR A 285 -15.93 4.51 -9.78
C THR A 285 -17.41 4.22 -9.86
N SER A 286 -18.27 5.03 -9.25
CA SER A 286 -19.73 4.88 -9.26
C SER A 286 -20.41 5.62 -10.42
N ARG A 287 -19.65 6.26 -11.29
CA ARG A 287 -20.13 7.03 -12.46
C ARG A 287 -20.02 6.26 -13.75
#